data_2f4ddcaba9af4d3ea3d721dc925cf3e3
#
_entry.id   2f4ddcaba9af4d3ea3d721dc925cf3e3
#
_cell.length_a   1.000
_cell.length_b   1.000
_cell.length_c   1.000
_cell.angle_alpha   90.00
_cell.angle_beta   90.00
_cell.angle_gamma   90.00
#
_symmetry.space_group_name_H-M   'P 1'
#
loop_
_entity.id
_entity.type
_entity.pdbx_description
1 polymer ?
#
loop_
_entity_poly.entity_id
_entity_poly.type
_entity_poly.pdbx_seq_one_letter_code
_entity_poly.pdbx_strand_id
1 'polypeptide(L)'
;MKTAEEMYQFCQEVGFFSGSDRQWGERLFSVLENHLGPDEEVLICFIGLHNRTSATKNDGFYAYALTNHRFIMGQKRIIGDAFKVIPLANLQGLRLTKETSLDILEVTSLEGMIKIVLTEDEAPKILASLNENIQPANQEKASENQLSKAEQLLKMKDLLDQGILTEAEFAKIKDDILK
;
A
#
# COMPACT_ATOMS: atom_id res chain seq x y z
N MET A 1 5.38 11.80 8.16
CA MET A 1 5.67 11.24 9.52
C MET A 1 6.80 10.24 9.41
N LYS A 2 7.67 10.16 10.39
CA LYS A 2 8.81 9.21 10.40
C LYS A 2 8.99 8.46 11.71
N THR A 3 8.61 9.03 12.86
CA THR A 3 8.79 8.41 14.18
C THR A 3 7.54 7.70 14.68
N ALA A 4 7.73 6.74 15.57
CA ALA A 4 6.62 6.02 16.23
C ALA A 4 5.70 6.96 17.01
N GLU A 5 6.26 7.98 17.66
CA GLU A 5 5.51 9.00 18.37
C GLU A 5 4.63 9.83 17.41
N GLU A 6 5.19 10.31 16.28
CA GLU A 6 4.43 11.05 15.26
C GLU A 6 3.31 10.21 14.68
N MET A 7 3.56 8.92 14.39
CA MET A 7 2.55 7.98 13.89
C MET A 7 1.43 7.77 14.91
N TYR A 8 1.76 7.61 16.18
CA TYR A 8 0.77 7.48 17.24
C TYR A 8 -0.07 8.75 17.38
N GLN A 9 0.56 9.93 17.40
CA GLN A 9 -0.13 11.22 17.50
C GLN A 9 -1.08 11.43 16.32
N PHE A 10 -0.63 11.15 15.10
CA PHE A 10 -1.47 11.19 13.91
C PHE A 10 -2.73 10.34 14.08
N CYS A 11 -2.62 9.10 14.53
CA CYS A 11 -3.77 8.22 14.75
C CYS A 11 -4.77 8.81 15.76
N GLN A 12 -4.29 9.48 16.82
CA GLN A 12 -5.15 10.14 17.80
C GLN A 12 -5.89 11.34 17.20
N GLU A 13 -5.21 12.16 16.40
CA GLU A 13 -5.77 13.37 15.78
C GLU A 13 -6.84 13.04 14.74
N VAL A 14 -6.65 11.99 13.93
CA VAL A 14 -7.60 11.62 12.88
C VAL A 14 -8.64 10.58 13.33
N GLY A 15 -8.51 10.06 14.55
CA GLY A 15 -9.44 9.08 15.12
C GLY A 15 -9.32 7.69 14.45
N PHE A 16 -8.10 7.25 14.12
CA PHE A 16 -7.81 5.92 13.59
C PHE A 16 -7.45 4.89 14.66
N PHE A 17 -7.44 5.30 15.88
CA PHE A 17 -7.20 4.43 17.01
C PHE A 17 -7.66 5.09 18.31
N SER A 18 -8.86 4.79 18.72
CA SER A 18 -9.45 5.31 19.94
C SER A 18 -9.32 4.30 21.07
N GLY A 19 -8.37 4.50 21.99
CA GLY A 19 -8.48 3.90 23.31
C GLY A 19 -7.45 2.87 23.74
N SER A 20 -6.23 2.90 23.23
CA SER A 20 -5.15 2.09 23.80
C SER A 20 -4.10 2.92 24.51
N ASP A 21 -3.35 2.22 25.34
CA ASP A 21 -2.16 2.74 25.98
C ASP A 21 -1.15 3.28 24.94
N ARG A 22 -0.72 4.52 25.12
CA ARG A 22 0.27 5.19 24.28
C ARG A 22 1.53 4.35 24.13
N GLN A 23 2.06 3.82 25.22
CA GLN A 23 3.27 3.02 25.21
C GLN A 23 3.14 1.77 24.32
N TRP A 24 1.98 1.13 24.35
CA TRP A 24 1.70 -0.02 23.50
C TRP A 24 1.60 0.37 22.01
N GLY A 25 0.92 1.45 21.69
CA GLY A 25 0.81 1.93 20.31
C GLY A 25 2.17 2.34 19.73
N GLU A 26 2.95 3.13 20.45
CA GLU A 26 4.30 3.53 20.04
C GLU A 26 5.23 2.31 19.86
N ARG A 27 5.10 1.29 20.70
CA ARG A 27 5.87 0.04 20.54
C ARG A 27 5.53 -0.71 19.25
N LEU A 28 4.29 -0.68 18.79
CA LEU A 28 3.91 -1.27 17.50
C LEU A 28 4.49 -0.43 16.34
N PHE A 29 4.32 0.88 16.40
CA PHE A 29 4.85 1.78 15.37
C PHE A 29 6.38 1.80 15.31
N SER A 30 7.09 1.54 16.42
CA SER A 30 8.55 1.45 16.41
C SER A 30 9.10 0.36 15.49
N VAL A 31 8.31 -0.68 15.22
CA VAL A 31 8.69 -1.71 14.23
C VAL A 31 8.69 -1.11 12.82
N LEU A 32 7.74 -0.24 12.50
CA LEU A 32 7.71 0.44 11.19
C LEU A 32 8.83 1.46 11.09
N GLU A 33 9.00 2.31 12.10
CA GLU A 33 10.05 3.32 12.18
C GLU A 33 11.45 2.73 11.89
N ASN A 34 11.77 1.60 12.52
CA ASN A 34 13.06 0.92 12.35
C ASN A 34 13.32 0.38 10.93
N HIS A 35 12.29 0.34 10.08
CA HIS A 35 12.37 -0.20 8.72
C HIS A 35 12.10 0.87 7.64
N LEU A 36 11.88 2.13 8.03
CA LEU A 36 11.73 3.23 7.08
C LEU A 36 13.09 3.61 6.46
N GLY A 37 13.08 3.83 5.15
CA GLY A 37 14.23 4.36 4.44
C GLY A 37 14.47 5.85 4.73
N PRO A 38 15.65 6.39 4.36
CA PRO A 38 15.99 7.81 4.59
C PRO A 38 15.03 8.78 3.90
N ASP A 39 14.59 8.45 2.67
CA ASP A 39 13.70 9.27 1.86
C ASP A 39 12.24 8.77 1.91
N GLU A 40 11.94 7.81 2.79
CA GLU A 40 10.62 7.25 2.95
C GLU A 40 9.81 8.06 3.96
N GLU A 41 8.60 8.42 3.57
CA GLU A 41 7.66 9.16 4.39
C GLU A 41 6.35 8.39 4.56
N VAL A 42 5.89 8.29 5.81
CA VAL A 42 4.58 7.72 6.13
C VAL A 42 3.50 8.76 5.84
N LEU A 43 2.59 8.42 4.96
CA LEU A 43 1.44 9.24 4.55
C LEU A 43 0.24 8.96 5.46
N ILE A 44 -0.01 7.68 5.74
CA ILE A 44 -1.10 7.20 6.60
C ILE A 44 -0.59 6.06 7.45
N CYS A 45 -1.03 6.00 8.71
CA CYS A 45 -0.77 4.87 9.58
C CYS A 45 -1.98 4.56 10.46
N PHE A 46 -2.11 3.32 10.89
CA PHE A 46 -3.17 2.84 11.77
C PHE A 46 -2.78 1.51 12.41
N ILE A 47 -3.58 1.05 13.38
CA ILE A 47 -3.41 -0.26 14.04
C ILE A 47 -4.67 -1.07 13.80
N GLY A 48 -4.51 -2.37 13.51
CA GLY A 48 -5.62 -3.28 13.29
C GLY A 48 -5.26 -4.73 13.61
N LEU A 49 -6.28 -5.59 13.77
CA LEU A 49 -6.10 -7.01 14.04
C LEU A 49 -5.85 -7.76 12.73
N HIS A 50 -4.71 -8.43 12.65
CA HIS A 50 -4.21 -9.07 11.41
C HIS A 50 -4.81 -10.46 11.20
N ASN A 51 -5.25 -10.74 9.96
CA ASN A 51 -5.68 -12.07 9.47
C ASN A 51 -6.64 -12.80 10.41
N ARG A 52 -7.67 -12.12 10.90
CA ARG A 52 -8.69 -12.78 11.70
C ARG A 52 -9.51 -13.74 10.84
N THR A 53 -9.53 -15.01 11.21
CA THR A 53 -10.36 -16.03 10.59
C THR A 53 -11.51 -16.49 11.49
N SER A 54 -11.44 -16.20 12.79
CA SER A 54 -12.51 -16.41 13.78
C SER A 54 -12.26 -15.55 15.01
N ALA A 55 -13.18 -15.55 15.98
CA ALA A 55 -13.03 -14.80 17.23
C ALA A 55 -11.73 -15.15 18.00
N THR A 56 -11.27 -16.38 17.88
CA THR A 56 -10.09 -16.89 18.61
C THR A 56 -8.86 -17.13 17.72
N LYS A 57 -9.00 -16.97 16.38
CA LYS A 57 -7.92 -17.25 15.44
C LYS A 57 -7.57 -16.02 14.63
N ASN A 58 -6.46 -15.39 15.00
CA ASN A 58 -5.88 -14.22 14.37
C ASN A 58 -4.38 -14.16 14.63
N ASP A 59 -3.66 -13.29 13.91
CA ASP A 59 -2.22 -13.11 14.05
C ASP A 59 -1.84 -11.99 15.04
N GLY A 60 -2.81 -11.44 15.79
CA GLY A 60 -2.62 -10.35 16.73
C GLY A 60 -2.67 -8.96 16.06
N PHE A 61 -2.42 -7.93 16.85
CA PHE A 61 -2.40 -6.55 16.37
C PHE A 61 -1.10 -6.21 15.65
N TYR A 62 -1.24 -5.53 14.53
CA TYR A 62 -0.16 -4.98 13.73
C TYR A 62 -0.33 -3.47 13.59
N ALA A 63 0.79 -2.77 13.54
CA ALA A 63 0.83 -1.43 12.96
C ALA A 63 0.92 -1.54 11.44
N TYR A 64 0.21 -0.68 10.75
CA TYR A 64 0.17 -0.54 9.29
C TYR A 64 0.56 0.86 8.91
N ALA A 65 1.24 1.02 7.80
CA ALA A 65 1.45 2.33 7.18
C ALA A 65 1.49 2.25 5.66
N LEU A 66 0.90 3.26 5.04
CA LEU A 66 1.13 3.60 3.65
C LEU A 66 2.24 4.64 3.59
N THR A 67 3.28 4.36 2.85
CA THR A 67 4.36 5.31 2.58
C THR A 67 4.30 5.79 1.14
N ASN A 68 5.14 6.74 0.77
CA ASN A 68 5.32 7.18 -0.62
C ASN A 68 5.85 6.06 -1.55
N HIS A 69 6.31 4.90 -1.02
CA HIS A 69 6.88 3.80 -1.81
C HIS A 69 6.12 2.47 -1.69
N ARG A 70 5.54 2.18 -0.52
CA ARG A 70 5.03 0.85 -0.20
C ARG A 70 3.98 0.87 0.91
N PHE A 71 3.20 -0.20 1.00
CA PHE A 71 2.37 -0.50 2.15
C PHE A 71 3.14 -1.45 3.07
N ILE A 72 3.36 -1.05 4.32
CA ILE A 72 4.14 -1.79 5.31
C ILE A 72 3.29 -2.18 6.50
N MET A 73 3.65 -3.28 7.14
CA MET A 73 3.00 -3.75 8.35
C MET A 73 4.01 -4.38 9.30
N GLY A 74 3.83 -4.14 10.58
CA GLY A 74 4.74 -4.61 11.62
C GLY A 74 4.07 -4.99 12.91
N GLN A 75 4.63 -6.00 13.59
CA GLN A 75 4.18 -6.46 14.90
C GLN A 75 5.38 -6.63 15.82
N LYS A 76 5.29 -6.04 17.00
CA LYS A 76 6.28 -6.26 18.07
C LYS A 76 6.04 -7.63 18.70
N ARG A 77 7.08 -8.46 18.73
CA ARG A 77 7.06 -9.79 19.34
C ARG A 77 8.07 -9.88 20.47
N ILE A 78 7.95 -10.95 21.28
CA ILE A 78 8.91 -11.23 22.36
C ILE A 78 10.28 -11.63 21.78
N ILE A 79 10.27 -12.40 20.69
CA ILE A 79 11.48 -12.83 19.98
C ILE A 79 11.34 -12.42 18.51
N GLY A 80 12.17 -11.45 18.11
CA GLY A 80 12.16 -10.86 16.77
C GLY A 80 10.85 -10.15 16.44
N ASP A 81 10.92 -9.11 15.61
CA ASP A 81 9.74 -8.41 15.15
C ASP A 81 9.23 -9.04 13.86
N ALA A 82 7.92 -9.07 13.66
CA ALA A 82 7.35 -9.40 12.35
C ALA A 82 7.26 -8.12 11.53
N PHE A 83 7.79 -8.16 10.32
CA PHE A 83 7.68 -7.06 9.35
C PHE A 83 7.40 -7.61 7.96
N LYS A 84 6.44 -6.98 7.26
CA LYS A 84 6.05 -7.34 5.90
C LYS A 84 5.87 -6.09 5.05
N VAL A 85 6.06 -6.23 3.76
CA VAL A 85 6.02 -5.14 2.78
C VAL A 85 5.18 -5.57 1.59
N ILE A 86 4.36 -4.65 1.10
CA ILE A 86 3.70 -4.75 -0.21
C ILE A 86 4.11 -3.52 -1.02
N PRO A 87 4.96 -3.65 -2.05
CA PRO A 87 5.24 -2.55 -2.96
C PRO A 87 3.95 -1.99 -3.55
N LEU A 88 3.84 -0.67 -3.72
CA LEU A 88 2.63 -0.05 -4.28
C LEU A 88 2.31 -0.59 -5.69
N ALA A 89 3.33 -1.00 -6.44
CA ALA A 89 3.17 -1.65 -7.74
C ALA A 89 2.43 -3.00 -7.67
N ASN A 90 2.52 -3.69 -6.52
CA ASN A 90 1.90 -5.00 -6.31
C ASN A 90 0.51 -4.89 -5.66
N LEU A 91 0.12 -3.69 -5.20
CA LEU A 91 -1.19 -3.45 -4.59
C LEU A 91 -2.25 -3.44 -5.69
N GLN A 92 -3.22 -4.36 -5.59
CA GLN A 92 -4.27 -4.54 -6.59
C GLN A 92 -5.60 -3.91 -6.20
N GLY A 93 -5.88 -3.80 -4.91
CA GLY A 93 -7.12 -3.20 -4.45
C GLY A 93 -7.32 -3.21 -2.95
N LEU A 94 -8.23 -2.33 -2.52
CA LEU A 94 -8.70 -2.19 -1.15
C LEU A 94 -10.21 -2.36 -1.15
N ARG A 95 -10.73 -3.15 -0.24
CA ARG A 95 -12.17 -3.36 -0.09
C ARG A 95 -12.55 -3.44 1.38
N LEU A 96 -13.69 -2.84 1.74
CA LEU A 96 -14.28 -2.98 3.07
C LEU A 96 -15.42 -4.00 3.01
N THR A 97 -15.40 -4.95 3.93
CA THR A 97 -16.47 -5.94 4.13
C THR A 97 -16.92 -5.93 5.59
N LYS A 98 -18.22 -6.15 5.83
CA LYS A 98 -18.79 -6.18 7.18
C LYS A 98 -18.96 -7.60 7.69
N GLU A 99 -18.55 -7.80 8.94
CA GLU A 99 -18.89 -9.00 9.72
C GLU A 99 -19.55 -8.56 11.05
N THR A 100 -20.86 -8.71 11.15
CA THR A 100 -21.70 -8.47 12.35
C THR A 100 -21.50 -7.07 12.97
N SER A 101 -20.44 -6.83 13.74
CA SER A 101 -20.11 -5.57 14.42
C SER A 101 -18.66 -5.12 14.21
N LEU A 102 -18.00 -5.66 13.19
CA LEU A 102 -16.61 -5.34 12.85
C LEU A 102 -16.50 -5.15 11.35
N ASP A 103 -15.70 -4.21 10.95
CA ASP A 103 -15.36 -3.98 9.56
C ASP A 103 -14.00 -4.64 9.23
N ILE A 104 -13.93 -5.28 8.07
CA ILE A 104 -12.72 -5.93 7.59
C ILE A 104 -12.22 -5.17 6.36
N LEU A 105 -11.07 -4.56 6.49
CA LEU A 105 -10.33 -4.02 5.36
C LEU A 105 -9.54 -5.14 4.70
N GLU A 106 -9.93 -5.51 3.50
CA GLU A 106 -9.22 -6.46 2.64
C GLU A 106 -8.23 -5.70 1.76
N VAL A 107 -6.95 -6.03 1.91
CA VAL A 107 -5.85 -5.51 1.09
C VAL A 107 -5.40 -6.61 0.15
N THR A 108 -5.68 -6.47 -1.13
CA THR A 108 -5.31 -7.45 -2.17
C THR A 108 -4.02 -7.01 -2.86
N SER A 109 -3.09 -7.94 -2.98
CA SER A 109 -1.81 -7.75 -3.68
C SER A 109 -1.49 -8.94 -4.60
N LEU A 110 -0.43 -8.84 -5.40
CA LEU A 110 0.07 -9.95 -6.19
C LEU A 110 0.51 -11.17 -5.35
N GLU A 111 0.85 -10.95 -4.08
CA GLU A 111 1.29 -11.99 -3.15
C GLU A 111 0.13 -12.65 -2.37
N GLY A 112 -1.08 -12.11 -2.51
CA GLY A 112 -2.26 -12.59 -1.82
C GLY A 112 -3.08 -11.48 -1.16
N MET A 113 -4.02 -11.90 -0.32
CA MET A 113 -4.94 -11.01 0.38
C MET A 113 -4.67 -11.02 1.89
N ILE A 114 -4.69 -9.83 2.48
CA ILE A 114 -4.60 -9.59 3.92
C ILE A 114 -5.95 -9.07 4.41
N LYS A 115 -6.40 -9.55 5.55
CA LYS A 115 -7.62 -9.10 6.23
C LYS A 115 -7.25 -8.36 7.51
N ILE A 116 -7.67 -7.11 7.60
CA ILE A 116 -7.41 -6.23 8.74
C ILE A 116 -8.74 -5.89 9.39
N VAL A 117 -8.94 -6.32 10.62
CA VAL A 117 -10.16 -6.00 11.38
C VAL A 117 -9.98 -4.65 12.05
N LEU A 118 -10.96 -3.80 11.87
CA LEU A 118 -11.04 -2.44 12.37
C LEU A 118 -12.40 -2.23 13.04
N THR A 119 -12.55 -1.14 13.77
CA THR A 119 -13.85 -0.72 14.29
C THR A 119 -14.70 -0.11 13.16
N GLU A 120 -16.03 -0.13 13.33
CA GLU A 120 -16.98 0.43 12.34
C GLU A 120 -16.75 1.93 12.09
N ASP A 121 -16.29 2.67 13.12
CA ASP A 121 -16.05 4.12 13.03
C ASP A 121 -14.73 4.46 12.30
N GLU A 122 -13.74 3.59 12.40
CA GLU A 122 -12.38 3.82 11.85
C GLU A 122 -12.25 3.34 10.42
N ALA A 123 -12.82 2.19 10.11
CA ALA A 123 -12.59 1.50 8.85
C ALA A 123 -12.96 2.32 7.60
N PRO A 124 -14.11 3.03 7.54
CA PRO A 124 -14.43 3.85 6.38
C PRO A 124 -13.47 5.03 6.20
N LYS A 125 -13.03 5.65 7.30
CA LYS A 125 -12.09 6.78 7.28
C LYS A 125 -10.71 6.33 6.80
N ILE A 126 -10.23 5.19 7.32
CA ILE A 126 -8.95 4.60 6.91
C ILE A 126 -8.97 4.24 5.42
N LEU A 127 -10.04 3.58 4.94
CA LEU A 127 -10.18 3.24 3.53
C LEU A 127 -10.20 4.49 2.63
N ALA A 128 -10.94 5.53 3.01
CA ALA A 128 -10.98 6.80 2.27
C ALA A 128 -9.59 7.42 2.17
N SER A 129 -8.90 7.55 3.31
CA SER A 129 -7.55 8.11 3.37
C SER A 129 -6.52 7.30 2.58
N LEU A 130 -6.60 5.96 2.62
CA LEU A 130 -5.73 5.09 1.81
C LEU A 130 -5.97 5.33 0.31
N ASN A 131 -7.24 5.37 -0.13
CA ASN A 131 -7.56 5.60 -1.53
C ASN A 131 -7.10 6.99 -2.02
N GLU A 132 -7.24 8.03 -1.21
CA GLU A 132 -6.77 9.38 -1.54
C GLU A 132 -5.25 9.43 -1.76
N ASN A 133 -4.49 8.66 -0.99
CA ASN A 133 -3.03 8.69 -1.06
C ASN A 133 -2.44 7.66 -2.05
N ILE A 134 -3.19 6.63 -2.43
CA ILE A 134 -2.76 5.65 -3.45
C ILE A 134 -3.00 6.19 -4.87
N GLN A 135 -4.06 6.97 -5.10
CA GLN A 135 -4.40 7.52 -6.43
C GLN A 135 -3.30 8.40 -7.05
N PRO A 136 -2.64 9.32 -6.32
CA PRO A 136 -1.53 10.11 -6.89
C PRO A 136 -0.37 9.25 -7.39
N ALA A 137 0.02 8.24 -6.60
CA ALA A 137 1.10 7.31 -6.97
C ALA A 137 0.77 6.46 -8.21
N ASN A 138 -0.50 6.13 -8.42
CA ASN A 138 -0.95 5.42 -9.63
C ASN A 138 -1.06 6.35 -10.84
N GLN A 139 -1.35 7.65 -10.65
CA GLN A 139 -1.37 8.63 -11.75
C GLN A 139 0.04 8.97 -12.23
N GLU A 140 1.03 9.07 -11.34
CA GLU A 140 2.44 9.22 -11.73
C GLU A 140 2.93 7.99 -12.52
N LYS A 141 2.60 6.77 -12.07
CA LYS A 141 2.93 5.53 -12.80
C LYS A 141 2.17 5.38 -14.12
N ALA A 142 0.92 5.85 -14.20
CA ALA A 142 0.17 5.89 -15.46
C ALA A 142 0.80 6.90 -16.44
N SER A 143 1.31 8.03 -15.94
CA SER A 143 2.04 9.02 -16.73
C SER A 143 3.42 8.50 -17.17
N GLU A 144 4.17 7.83 -16.29
CA GLU A 144 5.43 7.16 -16.64
C GLU A 144 5.21 6.01 -17.63
N ASN A 145 4.14 5.23 -17.48
CA ASN A 145 3.83 4.13 -18.40
C ASN A 145 3.34 4.67 -19.76
N GLN A 146 2.70 5.82 -19.81
CA GLN A 146 2.36 6.50 -21.06
C GLN A 146 3.58 7.12 -21.74
N LEU A 147 4.50 7.73 -20.98
CA LEU A 147 5.79 8.20 -21.47
C LEU A 147 6.65 7.04 -21.96
N SER A 148 6.68 5.92 -21.22
CA SER A 148 7.35 4.69 -21.62
C SER A 148 6.79 4.09 -22.92
N LYS A 149 5.47 4.10 -23.13
CA LYS A 149 4.84 3.66 -24.39
C LYS A 149 5.18 4.59 -25.56
N ALA A 150 5.19 5.89 -25.31
CA ALA A 150 5.57 6.90 -26.32
C ALA A 150 7.07 6.79 -26.69
N GLU A 151 7.94 6.59 -25.71
CA GLU A 151 9.37 6.36 -25.93
C GLU A 151 9.65 5.04 -26.68
N GLN A 152 8.91 3.97 -26.35
CA GLN A 152 8.99 2.73 -27.10
C GLN A 152 8.58 2.91 -28.57
N LEU A 153 7.49 3.63 -28.82
CA LEU A 153 7.06 3.94 -30.19
C LEU A 153 8.06 4.81 -30.94
N LEU A 154 8.70 5.78 -30.28
CA LEU A 154 9.76 6.60 -30.87
C LEU A 154 10.98 5.75 -31.25
N LYS A 155 11.45 4.89 -30.36
CA LYS A 155 12.53 3.94 -30.65
C LYS A 155 12.20 2.99 -31.82
N MET A 156 10.96 2.50 -31.89
CA MET A 156 10.51 1.64 -32.99
C MET A 156 10.44 2.41 -34.32
N LYS A 157 10.07 3.70 -34.26
CA LYS A 157 10.10 4.56 -35.43
C LYS A 157 11.53 4.81 -35.95
N ASP A 158 12.47 5.03 -35.04
CA ASP A 158 13.89 5.19 -35.41
C ASP A 158 14.43 3.91 -36.09
N LEU A 159 14.01 2.72 -35.63
CA LEU A 159 14.38 1.45 -36.25
C LEU A 159 13.73 1.24 -37.63
N LEU A 160 12.51 1.75 -37.82
CA LEU A 160 11.86 1.77 -39.13
C LEU A 160 12.59 2.72 -40.10
N ASP A 161 12.94 3.94 -39.65
CA ASP A 161 13.65 4.93 -40.45
C ASP A 161 15.08 4.47 -40.81
N GLN A 162 15.70 3.62 -39.98
CA GLN A 162 16.98 2.95 -40.25
C GLN A 162 16.86 1.71 -41.15
N GLY A 163 15.63 1.33 -41.54
CA GLY A 163 15.39 0.15 -42.38
C GLY A 163 15.61 -1.21 -41.69
N ILE A 164 15.68 -1.19 -40.34
CA ILE A 164 15.85 -2.42 -39.51
C ILE A 164 14.50 -3.11 -39.32
N LEU A 165 13.40 -2.32 -39.29
CA LEU A 165 12.01 -2.79 -39.22
C LEU A 165 11.30 -2.47 -40.55
N THR A 166 10.41 -3.34 -40.97
CA THR A 166 9.48 -3.08 -42.07
C THR A 166 8.25 -2.35 -41.57
N GLU A 167 7.54 -1.64 -42.45
CA GLU A 167 6.27 -0.96 -42.12
C GLU A 167 5.22 -1.92 -41.53
N ALA A 168 5.17 -3.17 -42.00
CA ALA A 168 4.24 -4.17 -41.50
C ALA A 168 4.56 -4.64 -40.07
N GLU A 169 5.85 -4.80 -39.75
CA GLU A 169 6.31 -5.12 -38.40
C GLU A 169 6.08 -3.96 -37.42
N PHE A 170 6.35 -2.74 -37.86
CA PHE A 170 6.09 -1.54 -37.06
C PHE A 170 4.59 -1.40 -36.75
N ALA A 171 3.70 -1.60 -37.72
CA ALA A 171 2.25 -1.52 -37.50
C ALA A 171 1.76 -2.55 -36.48
N LYS A 172 2.30 -3.79 -36.53
CA LYS A 172 1.95 -4.85 -35.58
C LYS A 172 2.43 -4.54 -34.18
N ILE A 173 3.65 -4.09 -34.01
CA ILE A 173 4.23 -3.72 -32.71
C ILE A 173 3.48 -2.52 -32.11
N LYS A 174 3.14 -1.53 -32.94
CA LYS A 174 2.35 -0.37 -32.51
C LYS A 174 0.99 -0.76 -31.97
N ASP A 175 0.29 -1.69 -32.62
CA ASP A 175 -1.00 -2.22 -32.14
C ASP A 175 -0.87 -2.97 -30.80
N ASP A 176 0.22 -3.71 -30.59
CA ASP A 176 0.47 -4.43 -29.35
C ASP A 176 0.84 -3.50 -28.18
N ILE A 177 1.54 -2.40 -28.43
CA ILE A 177 1.90 -1.38 -27.42
C ILE A 177 0.69 -0.54 -27.01
N LEU A 178 -0.27 -0.33 -27.90
CA LEU A 178 -1.43 0.53 -27.68
C LEU A 178 -2.64 -0.20 -27.06
N LYS A 179 -2.59 -1.54 -26.98
CA LYS A 179 -3.58 -2.34 -26.26
C LYS A 179 -3.27 -2.38 -24.77
#